data_a94042b79ce8612837fb52d680f04d2f
#
_entry.id   a94042b79ce8612837fb52d680f04d2f
#
_cell.length_a   1.000
_cell.length_b   1.000
_cell.length_c   1.000
_cell.angle_alpha   90.00
_cell.angle_beta   90.00
_cell.angle_gamma   90.00
#
_symmetry.space_group_name_H-M   'P 1'
#
loop_
_entity.id
_entity.type
_entity.pdbx_description
1 polymer ?
#
loop_
_entity_poly.entity_id
_entity_poly.type
_entity_poly.pdbx_seq_one_letter_code
_entity_poly.pdbx_strand_id
1 'polypeptide(L)'
;MPSAAPAASASVMPVWPLDTAVAKNAFYGNFHGAKWPQQYLTRITTPFQMYYARKPIPSLLVNRMCAAAMLSCFNDIWNECDHDQKAVDAAGASDFGGCFNIRPIAGSNNWSNHSWACAIDLSPRSNGFNMKTTLSRIVIDAFRAHGARWGGDYNGRKDPMHFEFVRST
;
A
#
# COMPACT_ATOMS: atom_id res chain seq x y z
N MET A 1 0.78 -42.83 -11.07
CA MET A 1 0.09 -41.71 -11.71
C MET A 1 0.26 -40.53 -10.78
N PRO A 2 1.08 -39.48 -11.07
CA PRO A 2 1.13 -38.29 -10.24
C PRO A 2 -0.10 -37.45 -10.52
N SER A 3 -0.82 -37.14 -9.45
CA SER A 3 -1.98 -36.21 -9.45
C SER A 3 -1.50 -34.83 -9.80
N ALA A 4 -2.03 -34.24 -10.87
CA ALA A 4 -1.79 -32.85 -11.21
C ALA A 4 -2.39 -31.93 -10.13
N ALA A 5 -1.58 -31.06 -9.55
CA ALA A 5 -2.06 -29.99 -8.68
C ALA A 5 -3.04 -29.09 -9.48
N PRO A 6 -4.12 -28.63 -8.87
CA PRO A 6 -5.04 -27.71 -9.54
C PRO A 6 -4.30 -26.42 -9.89
N ALA A 7 -4.39 -26.01 -11.16
CA ALA A 7 -3.87 -24.73 -11.62
C ALA A 7 -4.49 -23.61 -10.78
N ALA A 8 -3.63 -22.74 -10.22
CA ALA A 8 -4.06 -21.56 -9.50
C ALA A 8 -4.94 -20.72 -10.43
N SER A 9 -6.18 -20.50 -10.03
CA SER A 9 -7.11 -19.61 -10.70
C SER A 9 -6.43 -18.24 -10.81
N ALA A 10 -6.21 -17.75 -12.02
CA ALA A 10 -5.73 -16.40 -12.24
C ALA A 10 -6.74 -15.44 -11.60
N SER A 11 -6.40 -14.88 -10.46
CA SER A 11 -7.23 -13.87 -9.79
C SER A 11 -7.28 -12.66 -10.71
N VAL A 12 -8.49 -12.32 -11.18
CA VAL A 12 -8.72 -11.09 -11.93
C VAL A 12 -8.30 -9.93 -11.01
N MET A 13 -7.26 -9.20 -11.42
CA MET A 13 -6.79 -8.03 -10.67
C MET A 13 -7.95 -7.03 -10.52
N PRO A 14 -8.20 -6.53 -9.30
CA PRO A 14 -9.24 -5.53 -9.11
C PRO A 14 -8.91 -4.28 -9.91
N VAL A 15 -9.91 -3.74 -10.60
CA VAL A 15 -9.78 -2.45 -11.29
C VAL A 15 -9.92 -1.35 -10.24
N TRP A 16 -8.81 -0.74 -9.88
CA TRP A 16 -8.81 0.35 -8.90
C TRP A 16 -9.58 1.58 -9.41
N PRO A 17 -10.17 2.38 -8.52
CA PRO A 17 -10.90 3.58 -8.93
C PRO A 17 -9.98 4.63 -9.53
N LEU A 18 -10.53 5.51 -10.37
CA LEU A 18 -9.84 6.71 -10.80
C LEU A 18 -9.47 7.58 -9.59
N ASP A 19 -8.34 8.30 -9.66
CA ASP A 19 -7.88 9.19 -8.59
C ASP A 19 -8.69 10.50 -8.54
N THR A 20 -10.01 10.37 -8.44
CA THR A 20 -10.94 11.45 -8.19
C THR A 20 -11.71 11.22 -6.91
N ALA A 21 -12.11 12.28 -6.21
CA ALA A 21 -12.89 12.15 -4.98
C ALA A 21 -14.19 11.36 -5.19
N VAL A 22 -14.86 11.58 -6.32
CA VAL A 22 -16.12 10.89 -6.67
C VAL A 22 -15.90 9.39 -6.82
N ALA A 23 -14.92 8.97 -7.61
CA ALA A 23 -14.64 7.56 -7.85
C ALA A 23 -14.14 6.86 -6.56
N LYS A 24 -13.28 7.52 -5.78
CA LYS A 24 -12.79 7.01 -4.49
C LYS A 24 -13.91 6.88 -3.46
N ASN A 25 -14.81 7.86 -3.36
CA ASN A 25 -15.96 7.77 -2.46
C ASN A 25 -16.92 6.64 -2.84
N ALA A 26 -17.11 6.40 -4.14
CA ALA A 26 -17.94 5.29 -4.61
C ALA A 26 -17.31 3.93 -4.30
N PHE A 27 -16.00 3.79 -4.37
CA PHE A 27 -15.27 2.53 -4.19
C PHE A 27 -14.85 2.28 -2.74
N TYR A 28 -14.21 3.26 -2.10
CA TYR A 28 -13.64 3.18 -0.75
C TYR A 28 -14.57 3.73 0.34
N GLY A 29 -15.75 4.24 -0.03
CA GLY A 29 -16.65 4.94 0.85
C GLY A 29 -16.23 6.38 1.17
N ASN A 30 -17.17 7.20 1.60
CA ASN A 30 -16.92 8.58 1.97
C ASN A 30 -16.43 8.67 3.42
N PHE A 31 -15.16 8.97 3.64
CA PHE A 31 -14.52 9.02 4.96
C PHE A 31 -15.07 10.12 5.88
N HIS A 32 -15.88 11.07 5.38
CA HIS A 32 -16.62 12.03 6.22
C HIS A 32 -17.86 11.41 6.89
N GLY A 33 -18.28 10.21 6.47
CA GLY A 33 -19.43 9.53 7.06
C GLY A 33 -19.13 9.01 8.47
N ALA A 34 -20.01 9.28 9.44
CA ALA A 34 -19.81 8.90 10.85
C ALA A 34 -19.59 7.38 11.07
N LYS A 35 -20.15 6.53 10.21
CA LYS A 35 -20.01 5.06 10.27
C LYS A 35 -18.93 4.52 9.34
N TRP A 36 -18.26 5.37 8.59
CA TRP A 36 -17.29 4.95 7.59
C TRP A 36 -16.15 4.11 8.17
N PRO A 37 -15.53 4.45 9.32
CA PRO A 37 -14.45 3.63 9.86
C PRO A 37 -14.87 2.18 10.14
N GLN A 38 -16.07 1.96 10.69
CA GLN A 38 -16.58 0.63 10.99
C GLN A 38 -16.93 -0.16 9.72
N GLN A 39 -17.35 0.52 8.67
CA GLN A 39 -17.77 -0.09 7.40
C GLN A 39 -16.59 -0.40 6.49
N TYR A 40 -15.59 0.45 6.44
CA TYR A 40 -14.53 0.41 5.43
C TYR A 40 -13.13 0.14 5.97
N LEU A 41 -12.84 0.35 7.25
CA LEU A 41 -11.54 0.02 7.81
C LEU A 41 -11.47 -1.42 8.30
N THR A 42 -10.31 -2.02 8.11
CA THR A 42 -9.95 -3.34 8.63
C THR A 42 -8.48 -3.38 9.00
N ARG A 43 -8.06 -4.39 9.74
CA ARG A 43 -6.66 -4.62 10.06
C ARG A 43 -6.13 -5.80 9.26
N ILE A 44 -4.90 -5.64 8.75
CA ILE A 44 -4.15 -6.73 8.15
C ILE A 44 -2.89 -7.00 9.00
N THR A 45 -2.50 -8.27 9.08
CA THR A 45 -1.23 -8.70 9.68
C THR A 45 -0.31 -9.13 8.56
N THR A 46 0.87 -8.52 8.46
CA THR A 46 1.87 -8.82 7.46
C THR A 46 2.62 -10.12 7.79
N PRO A 47 3.18 -10.84 6.82
CA PRO A 47 3.92 -12.08 7.06
C PRO A 47 5.27 -11.86 7.77
N PHE A 48 5.71 -10.62 7.89
CA PHE A 48 6.95 -10.22 8.58
C PHE A 48 6.66 -9.09 9.58
N GLN A 49 7.61 -8.85 10.48
CA GLN A 49 7.48 -7.79 11.49
C GLN A 49 7.58 -6.41 10.83
N MET A 50 6.57 -5.57 11.08
CA MET A 50 6.57 -4.16 10.73
C MET A 50 6.92 -3.29 11.93
N TYR A 51 7.50 -2.12 11.65
CA TYR A 51 7.90 -1.15 12.67
C TYR A 51 7.35 0.24 12.33
N TYR A 52 6.78 0.92 13.32
CA TYR A 52 6.43 2.33 13.24
C TYR A 52 7.28 3.11 14.25
N ALA A 53 8.02 4.11 13.79
CA ALA A 53 8.96 4.86 14.61
C ALA A 53 9.90 3.94 15.43
N ARG A 54 10.42 2.87 14.80
CA ARG A 54 11.29 1.82 15.37
C ARG A 54 10.63 0.92 16.42
N LYS A 55 9.32 1.03 16.64
CA LYS A 55 8.58 0.15 17.55
C LYS A 55 7.82 -0.90 16.72
N PRO A 56 7.85 -2.18 17.11
CA PRO A 56 7.12 -3.21 16.42
C PRO A 56 5.61 -2.94 16.52
N ILE A 57 4.90 -3.18 15.42
CA ILE A 57 3.45 -3.06 15.35
C ILE A 57 2.84 -4.40 14.90
N PRO A 58 1.68 -4.81 15.47
CA PRO A 58 1.10 -6.12 15.21
C PRO A 58 0.27 -6.16 13.92
N SER A 59 -0.20 -5.01 13.42
CA SER A 59 -1.11 -4.93 12.28
C SER A 59 -1.17 -3.53 11.71
N LEU A 60 -1.62 -3.42 10.47
CA LEU A 60 -1.86 -2.17 9.76
C LEU A 60 -3.37 -1.92 9.64
N LEU A 61 -3.79 -0.67 9.81
CA LEU A 61 -5.18 -0.25 9.59
C LEU A 61 -5.32 0.27 8.15
N VAL A 62 -6.12 -0.42 7.34
CA VAL A 62 -6.24 -0.19 5.90
C VAL A 62 -7.71 -0.21 5.48
N ASN A 63 -8.00 0.28 4.26
CA ASN A 63 -9.34 0.12 3.69
C ASN A 63 -9.55 -1.35 3.28
N ARG A 64 -10.69 -1.92 3.66
CA ARG A 64 -11.01 -3.33 3.37
C ARG A 64 -11.06 -3.66 1.89
N MET A 65 -11.36 -2.65 1.04
CA MET A 65 -11.45 -2.85 -0.41
C MET A 65 -10.09 -3.13 -1.06
N CYS A 66 -8.99 -2.63 -0.48
CA CYS A 66 -7.62 -2.92 -0.95
C CYS A 66 -6.82 -3.82 0.01
N ALA A 67 -7.40 -4.26 1.11
CA ALA A 67 -6.70 -5.04 2.13
C ALA A 67 -6.07 -6.33 1.59
N ALA A 68 -6.81 -7.10 0.79
CA ALA A 68 -6.30 -8.34 0.21
C ALA A 68 -5.14 -8.09 -0.77
N ALA A 69 -5.23 -7.08 -1.63
CA ALA A 69 -4.16 -6.72 -2.56
C ALA A 69 -2.92 -6.22 -1.82
N MET A 70 -3.09 -5.38 -0.80
CA MET A 70 -1.98 -4.90 0.02
C MET A 70 -1.29 -6.05 0.76
N LEU A 71 -2.06 -7.00 1.30
CA LEU A 71 -1.49 -8.20 1.94
C LEU A 71 -0.75 -9.08 0.93
N SER A 72 -1.26 -9.20 -0.31
CA SER A 72 -0.58 -9.92 -1.38
C SER A 72 0.76 -9.28 -1.74
N CYS A 73 0.86 -7.94 -1.77
CA CYS A 73 2.15 -7.25 -1.95
C CYS A 73 3.17 -7.67 -0.88
N PHE A 74 2.75 -7.71 0.38
CA PHE A 74 3.64 -8.12 1.48
C PHE A 74 4.01 -9.60 1.42
N ASN A 75 3.09 -10.48 0.99
CA ASN A 75 3.41 -11.89 0.79
C ASN A 75 4.43 -12.08 -0.34
N ASP A 76 4.30 -11.35 -1.46
CA ASP A 76 5.27 -11.40 -2.54
C ASP A 76 6.65 -10.92 -2.09
N ILE A 77 6.72 -9.81 -1.34
CA ILE A 77 7.97 -9.32 -0.75
C ILE A 77 8.59 -10.38 0.17
N TRP A 78 7.78 -11.02 1.02
CA TRP A 78 8.24 -12.05 1.94
C TRP A 78 8.83 -13.25 1.22
N ASN A 79 8.16 -13.69 0.14
CA ASN A 79 8.63 -14.79 -0.70
C ASN A 79 9.93 -14.43 -1.43
N GLU A 80 10.00 -13.24 -2.04
CA GLU A 80 11.20 -12.77 -2.75
C GLU A 80 12.40 -12.50 -1.82
N CYS A 81 12.13 -12.29 -0.54
CA CYS A 81 13.15 -12.18 0.51
C CYS A 81 13.47 -13.52 1.20
N ASP A 82 13.10 -14.66 0.62
CA ASP A 82 13.35 -16.01 1.15
C ASP A 82 12.88 -16.18 2.61
N HIS A 83 11.80 -15.52 2.98
CA HIS A 83 11.24 -15.51 4.34
C HIS A 83 12.24 -15.01 5.41
N ASP A 84 13.16 -14.13 5.03
CA ASP A 84 14.15 -13.55 5.95
C ASP A 84 13.79 -12.10 6.31
N GLN A 85 13.56 -11.86 7.61
CA GLN A 85 13.26 -10.52 8.14
C GLN A 85 14.38 -9.51 7.83
N LYS A 86 15.66 -9.92 7.87
CA LYS A 86 16.77 -9.00 7.58
C LYS A 86 16.79 -8.57 6.13
N ALA A 87 16.42 -9.48 5.21
CA ALA A 87 16.29 -9.16 3.79
C ALA A 87 15.12 -8.20 3.55
N VAL A 88 13.98 -8.38 4.23
CA VAL A 88 12.84 -7.46 4.22
C VAL A 88 13.22 -6.08 4.74
N ASP A 89 13.95 -6.01 5.86
CA ASP A 89 14.42 -4.76 6.45
C ASP A 89 15.37 -4.03 5.48
N ALA A 90 16.31 -4.76 4.88
CA ALA A 90 17.24 -4.21 3.90
C ALA A 90 16.54 -3.74 2.62
N ALA A 91 15.44 -4.40 2.21
CA ALA A 91 14.61 -3.98 1.08
C ALA A 91 13.80 -2.70 1.37
N GLY A 92 13.67 -2.29 2.64
CA GLY A 92 12.93 -1.12 3.07
C GLY A 92 11.43 -1.35 3.26
N ALA A 93 10.97 -2.61 3.32
CA ALA A 93 9.54 -2.93 3.39
C ALA A 93 8.97 -2.89 4.81
N SER A 94 9.80 -2.99 5.85
CA SER A 94 9.36 -3.12 7.25
C SER A 94 9.20 -1.80 8.00
N ASP A 95 9.78 -0.68 7.53
CA ASP A 95 9.63 0.64 8.17
C ASP A 95 8.35 1.33 7.67
N PHE A 96 7.30 1.24 8.46
CA PHE A 96 5.96 1.74 8.15
C PHE A 96 5.85 3.24 8.41
N GLY A 97 5.44 4.01 7.40
CA GLY A 97 5.25 5.46 7.52
C GLY A 97 3.81 5.88 7.80
N GLY A 98 2.85 5.02 7.46
CA GLY A 98 1.42 5.28 7.66
C GLY A 98 0.56 4.77 6.52
N CYS A 99 -0.72 4.54 6.81
CA CYS A 99 -1.73 4.19 5.82
C CYS A 99 -2.98 5.08 5.98
N PHE A 100 -3.59 5.15 7.15
CA PHE A 100 -4.80 5.95 7.40
C PHE A 100 -4.48 7.27 8.11
N ASN A 101 -4.76 8.37 7.41
CA ASN A 101 -4.63 9.73 7.95
C ASN A 101 -5.49 10.69 7.13
N ILE A 102 -6.55 11.23 7.72
CA ILE A 102 -7.44 12.20 7.07
C ILE A 102 -6.74 13.56 7.03
N ARG A 103 -6.22 13.91 5.84
CA ARG A 103 -5.53 15.17 5.61
C ARG A 103 -5.54 15.57 4.14
N PRO A 104 -5.42 16.86 3.80
CA PRO A 104 -5.16 17.28 2.43
C PRO A 104 -3.73 16.86 1.98
N ILE A 105 -3.53 16.82 0.68
CA ILE A 105 -2.19 16.72 0.09
C ILE A 105 -1.43 18.01 0.41
N ALA A 106 -0.17 17.88 0.82
CA ALA A 106 0.68 19.04 1.15
C ALA A 106 0.74 20.04 -0.03
N GLY A 107 0.33 21.27 0.22
CA GLY A 107 0.27 22.34 -0.79
C GLY A 107 -0.93 22.27 -1.74
N SER A 108 -1.99 21.53 -1.38
CA SER A 108 -3.20 21.36 -2.18
C SER A 108 -4.46 21.35 -1.31
N ASN A 109 -5.61 21.67 -1.91
CA ASN A 109 -6.93 21.49 -1.29
C ASN A 109 -7.53 20.09 -1.55
N ASN A 110 -6.86 19.26 -2.32
CA ASN A 110 -7.29 17.88 -2.57
C ASN A 110 -6.93 16.98 -1.40
N TRP A 111 -7.80 16.01 -1.10
CA TRP A 111 -7.56 15.03 -0.06
C TRP A 111 -6.51 14.00 -0.49
N SER A 112 -5.60 13.69 0.43
CA SER A 112 -4.63 12.61 0.26
C SER A 112 -5.33 11.25 0.21
N ASN A 113 -4.78 10.29 -0.55
CA ASN A 113 -5.29 8.92 -0.63
C ASN A 113 -5.18 8.17 0.71
N HIS A 114 -4.35 8.64 1.63
CA HIS A 114 -4.36 8.21 3.03
C HIS A 114 -5.69 8.48 3.73
N SER A 115 -6.48 9.47 3.31
CA SER A 115 -7.79 9.76 3.89
C SER A 115 -8.81 8.64 3.65
N TRP A 116 -8.67 7.89 2.56
CA TRP A 116 -9.45 6.68 2.28
C TRP A 116 -8.77 5.39 2.78
N ALA A 117 -7.61 5.48 3.44
CA ALA A 117 -6.79 4.35 3.85
C ALA A 117 -6.45 3.38 2.68
N CYS A 118 -6.31 3.91 1.47
CA CYS A 118 -5.97 3.18 0.24
C CYS A 118 -4.56 3.46 -0.26
N ALA A 119 -3.73 4.10 0.56
CA ALA A 119 -2.32 4.36 0.32
C ALA A 119 -1.48 3.92 1.52
N ILE A 120 -0.20 3.68 1.29
CA ILE A 120 0.77 3.31 2.32
C ILE A 120 2.12 3.96 2.02
N ASP A 121 2.79 4.43 3.08
CA ASP A 121 4.15 4.93 3.02
C ASP A 121 5.11 3.92 3.66
N LEU A 122 6.22 3.64 2.96
CA LEU A 122 7.29 2.75 3.41
C LEU A 122 8.64 3.47 3.45
N SER A 123 9.41 3.23 4.50
CA SER A 123 10.73 3.84 4.74
C SER A 123 10.74 5.38 4.58
N PRO A 124 9.86 6.11 5.28
CA PRO A 124 9.61 7.53 5.01
C PRO A 124 10.83 8.42 5.24
N ARG A 125 11.73 8.03 6.15
CA ARG A 125 12.91 8.84 6.48
C ARG A 125 13.94 8.92 5.36
N SER A 126 14.00 7.88 4.51
CA SER A 126 14.97 7.78 3.41
C SER A 126 14.32 7.93 2.04
N ASN A 127 13.00 8.10 1.98
CA ASN A 127 12.23 8.17 0.74
C ASN A 127 11.26 9.37 0.73
N GLY A 128 11.65 10.49 1.31
CA GLY A 128 10.86 11.73 1.28
C GLY A 128 10.72 12.32 -0.12
N PHE A 129 9.96 13.42 -0.22
CA PHE A 129 9.70 14.10 -1.50
C PHE A 129 10.97 14.41 -2.28
N ASN A 130 10.97 14.06 -3.56
CA ASN A 130 12.07 14.27 -4.51
C ASN A 130 13.40 13.61 -4.13
N MET A 131 13.44 12.74 -3.12
CA MET A 131 14.62 11.97 -2.79
C MET A 131 14.81 10.83 -3.80
N LYS A 132 16.05 10.40 -3.98
CA LYS A 132 16.34 9.14 -4.66
C LYS A 132 15.87 8.00 -3.76
N THR A 133 15.08 7.09 -4.32
CA THR A 133 14.57 5.96 -3.54
C THR A 133 15.67 5.06 -3.02
N THR A 134 15.50 4.58 -1.80
CA THR A 134 16.27 3.50 -1.18
C THR A 134 15.49 2.18 -1.13
N LEU A 135 14.21 2.19 -1.57
CA LEU A 135 13.41 0.97 -1.66
C LEU A 135 13.99 0.02 -2.72
N SER A 136 14.07 -1.26 -2.38
CA SER A 136 14.44 -2.30 -3.34
C SER A 136 13.40 -2.42 -4.46
N ARG A 137 13.85 -2.87 -5.64
CA ARG A 137 12.97 -3.23 -6.75
C ARG A 137 11.95 -4.29 -6.33
N ILE A 138 12.30 -5.22 -5.44
CA ILE A 138 11.38 -6.22 -4.88
C ILE A 138 10.12 -5.54 -4.33
N VAL A 139 10.28 -4.49 -3.52
CA VAL A 139 9.15 -3.75 -2.93
C VAL A 139 8.32 -3.05 -3.99
N ILE A 140 8.98 -2.28 -4.87
CA ILE A 140 8.31 -1.49 -5.89
C ILE A 140 7.52 -2.39 -6.85
N ASP A 141 8.16 -3.48 -7.32
CA ASP A 141 7.56 -4.37 -8.30
C ASP A 141 6.43 -5.23 -7.69
N ALA A 142 6.52 -5.61 -6.40
CA ALA A 142 5.42 -6.27 -5.69
C ALA A 142 4.16 -5.40 -5.65
N PHE A 143 4.27 -4.13 -5.29
CA PHE A 143 3.11 -3.23 -5.29
C PHE A 143 2.56 -2.97 -6.69
N ARG A 144 3.43 -2.78 -7.69
CA ARG A 144 3.01 -2.63 -9.10
C ARG A 144 2.31 -3.87 -9.64
N ALA A 145 2.77 -5.07 -9.28
CA ALA A 145 2.16 -6.34 -9.70
C ALA A 145 0.70 -6.46 -9.24
N HIS A 146 0.33 -5.80 -8.14
CA HIS A 146 -1.04 -5.73 -7.64
C HIS A 146 -1.78 -4.43 -8.04
N GLY A 147 -1.25 -3.71 -9.03
CA GLY A 147 -1.88 -2.54 -9.65
C GLY A 147 -1.79 -1.26 -8.83
N ALA A 148 -0.98 -1.21 -7.78
CA ALA A 148 -0.73 0.03 -7.06
C ALA A 148 0.13 0.98 -7.90
N ARG A 149 -0.17 2.29 -7.81
CA ARG A 149 0.71 3.35 -8.31
C ARG A 149 1.82 3.60 -7.30
N TRP A 150 3.01 3.83 -7.79
CA TRP A 150 4.14 4.25 -6.96
C TRP A 150 4.43 5.75 -7.14
N GLY A 151 4.55 6.48 -6.04
CA GLY A 151 4.81 7.92 -6.06
C GLY A 151 6.18 8.31 -6.65
N GLY A 152 7.12 7.35 -6.75
CA GLY A 152 8.38 7.54 -7.48
C GLY A 152 8.19 7.70 -8.99
N ASP A 153 7.06 7.31 -9.56
CA ASP A 153 6.71 7.46 -10.98
C ASP A 153 5.96 8.76 -11.30
N TYR A 154 5.59 9.57 -10.30
CA TYR A 154 4.84 10.80 -10.55
C TYR A 154 5.58 11.76 -11.50
N ASN A 155 4.83 12.43 -12.39
CA ASN A 155 5.42 13.38 -13.33
C ASN A 155 5.90 14.68 -12.67
N GLY A 156 5.29 15.06 -11.54
CA GLY A 156 5.65 16.25 -10.76
C GLY A 156 6.58 15.90 -9.60
N ARG A 157 6.22 16.39 -8.41
CA ARG A 157 6.94 16.08 -7.17
C ARG A 157 6.91 14.58 -6.88
N LYS A 158 8.08 13.96 -6.89
CA LYS A 158 8.23 12.54 -6.58
C LYS A 158 7.95 12.27 -5.11
N ASP A 159 7.31 11.15 -4.82
CA ASP A 159 7.02 10.67 -3.47
C ASP A 159 7.41 9.17 -3.33
N PRO A 160 8.70 8.88 -3.22
CA PRO A 160 9.20 7.50 -3.33
C PRO A 160 8.74 6.56 -2.22
N MET A 161 8.34 7.06 -1.04
CA MET A 161 7.78 6.22 0.03
C MET A 161 6.35 5.74 -0.25
N HIS A 162 5.63 6.44 -1.16
CA HIS A 162 4.18 6.35 -1.32
C HIS A 162 3.74 5.33 -2.36
N PHE A 163 2.83 4.44 -1.96
CA PHE A 163 2.10 3.51 -2.84
C PHE A 163 0.60 3.70 -2.63
N GLU A 164 -0.20 3.63 -3.70
CA GLU A 164 -1.63 3.90 -3.64
C GLU A 164 -2.42 3.01 -4.60
N PHE A 165 -3.58 2.53 -4.15
CA PHE A 165 -4.46 1.66 -4.93
C PHE A 165 -5.52 2.47 -5.67
N VAL A 166 -5.06 3.33 -6.57
CA VAL A 166 -5.86 4.12 -7.51
C VAL A 166 -5.19 4.10 -8.88
N ARG A 167 -5.93 4.46 -9.91
CA ARG A 167 -5.39 4.64 -11.27
C ARG A 167 -5.42 6.10 -11.69
N SER A 168 -4.50 6.48 -12.57
CA SER A 168 -4.44 7.84 -13.13
C SER A 168 -5.76 8.22 -13.80
N THR A 169 -6.11 9.49 -13.71
CA THR A 169 -7.21 10.12 -14.45
C THR A 169 -6.82 10.33 -15.92
#